data_4b8f3380d0a65e4bdfd4c342b6c4601e
#
_entry.id   4b8f3380d0a65e4bdfd4c342b6c4601e
#
_cell.length_a   1.000
_cell.length_b   1.000
_cell.length_c   1.000
_cell.angle_alpha   90.00
_cell.angle_beta   90.00
_cell.angle_gamma   90.00
#
_symmetry.space_group_name_H-M   'P 1'
#
loop_
_entity.id
_entity.type
_entity.pdbx_description
1 polymer ?
#
loop_
_entity_poly.entity_id
_entity_poly.type
_entity_poly.pdbx_seq_one_letter_code
_entity_poly.pdbx_strand_id
1 'polypeptide(L)'
;MPNENQIIEILKKKLTNKRLNHSLMVAKAARTLAKQYNVNPEKAYKAGLLHDVMKNESRENQLREINLAGIELEDYEFENDKLLHAPAGAAFVINQMDERDNDFINSIRYHTTGREKMSQLEKIVYVADLISTDRTYDDVEIVRQKAKTSLNQAIFYIISFQIAYLAQNSMFIGKNTVDLYNEMLKEFYKLNDK
;
A
#
# COMPACT_ATOMS: atom_id res chain seq x y z
N MET A 1 12.33 4.85 14.91
CA MET A 1 11.34 5.60 14.08
C MET A 1 11.14 7.03 14.54
N PRO A 2 11.14 8.02 13.63
CA PRO A 2 10.81 9.41 13.94
C PRO A 2 9.38 9.60 14.48
N ASN A 3 9.13 10.72 15.17
CA ASN A 3 7.77 11.10 15.56
C ASN A 3 6.97 11.66 14.35
N GLU A 4 5.65 11.85 14.52
CA GLU A 4 4.75 12.33 13.46
C GLU A 4 5.23 13.63 12.80
N ASN A 5 5.59 14.63 13.61
CA ASN A 5 6.03 15.94 13.09
C ASN A 5 7.32 15.82 12.26
N GLN A 6 8.27 15.00 12.71
CA GLN A 6 9.51 14.73 11.97
C GLN A 6 9.24 14.03 10.64
N ILE A 7 8.31 13.06 10.61
CA ILE A 7 7.89 12.39 9.38
C ILE A 7 7.27 13.42 8.42
N ILE A 8 6.36 14.26 8.89
CA ILE A 8 5.73 15.29 8.05
C ILE A 8 6.77 16.26 7.46
N GLU A 9 7.76 16.68 8.22
CA GLU A 9 8.85 17.54 7.69
C GLU A 9 9.70 16.83 6.62
N ILE A 10 9.93 15.53 6.76
CA ILE A 10 10.57 14.72 5.72
C ILE A 10 9.70 14.68 4.45
N LEU A 11 8.42 14.41 4.60
CA LEU A 11 7.47 14.34 3.48
C LEU A 11 7.33 15.66 2.74
N LYS A 12 7.32 16.81 3.44
CA LYS A 12 7.29 18.14 2.83
C LYS A 12 8.49 18.39 1.90
N LYS A 13 9.65 17.81 2.20
CA LYS A 13 10.86 17.94 1.37
C LYS A 13 10.85 16.99 0.16
N LYS A 14 10.16 15.86 0.26
CA LYS A 14 10.19 14.79 -0.74
C LYS A 14 8.99 14.77 -1.67
N LEU A 15 7.85 15.25 -1.21
CA LEU A 15 6.59 15.13 -1.94
C LEU A 15 6.07 16.48 -2.43
N THR A 16 5.40 16.44 -3.58
CA THR A 16 4.57 17.59 -4.00
C THR A 16 3.43 17.82 -2.99
N ASN A 17 2.90 19.05 -2.92
CA ASN A 17 1.79 19.37 -2.02
C ASN A 17 0.58 18.44 -2.22
N LYS A 18 0.27 18.08 -3.47
CA LYS A 18 -0.81 17.14 -3.79
C LYS A 18 -0.55 15.76 -3.18
N ARG A 19 0.68 15.24 -3.32
CA ARG A 19 1.04 13.91 -2.80
C ARG A 19 1.15 13.92 -1.28
N LEU A 20 1.65 14.99 -0.67
CA LEU A 20 1.66 15.15 0.78
C LEU A 20 0.23 15.13 1.35
N ASN A 21 -0.69 15.88 0.76
CA ASN A 21 -2.09 15.87 1.18
C ASN A 21 -2.71 14.47 1.07
N HIS A 22 -2.44 13.77 -0.03
CA HIS A 22 -2.86 12.37 -0.18
C HIS A 22 -2.32 11.50 0.96
N SER A 23 -1.02 11.52 1.23
CA SER A 23 -0.40 10.75 2.31
C SER A 23 -1.04 11.05 3.69
N LEU A 24 -1.39 12.31 3.96
CA LEU A 24 -2.11 12.68 5.18
C LEU A 24 -3.53 12.07 5.23
N MET A 25 -4.25 12.02 4.11
CA MET A 25 -5.59 11.41 4.05
C MET A 25 -5.52 9.89 4.19
N VAL A 26 -4.55 9.24 3.54
CA VAL A 26 -4.28 7.80 3.69
C VAL A 26 -3.93 7.46 5.13
N ALA A 27 -3.07 8.24 5.78
CA ALA A 27 -2.71 8.03 7.18
C ALA A 27 -3.95 8.09 8.12
N LYS A 28 -4.86 9.06 7.91
CA LYS A 28 -6.11 9.15 8.67
C LYS A 28 -7.02 7.95 8.43
N ALA A 29 -7.15 7.50 7.18
CA ALA A 29 -7.92 6.31 6.83
C ALA A 29 -7.32 5.05 7.47
N ALA A 30 -5.99 4.87 7.39
CA ALA A 30 -5.29 3.75 7.99
C ALA A 30 -5.47 3.71 9.53
N ARG A 31 -5.36 4.87 10.21
CA ARG A 31 -5.62 4.97 11.67
C ARG A 31 -7.06 4.56 12.02
N THR A 32 -8.03 4.97 11.21
CA THR A 32 -9.45 4.64 11.41
C THR A 32 -9.69 3.14 11.25
N LEU A 33 -9.21 2.55 10.16
CA LEU A 33 -9.30 1.10 9.93
C LEU A 33 -8.57 0.32 11.03
N ALA A 34 -7.39 0.76 11.44
CA ALA A 34 -6.61 0.09 12.49
C ALA A 34 -7.37 0.01 13.81
N LYS A 35 -8.06 1.09 14.22
CA LYS A 35 -8.95 1.09 15.40
C LYS A 35 -10.07 0.07 15.25
N GLN A 36 -10.69 0.00 14.08
CA GLN A 36 -11.79 -0.91 13.79
C GLN A 36 -11.37 -2.37 13.80
N TYR A 37 -10.17 -2.66 13.29
CA TYR A 37 -9.65 -4.04 13.16
C TYR A 37 -8.67 -4.44 14.28
N ASN A 38 -8.62 -3.69 15.38
CA ASN A 38 -7.79 -3.95 16.55
C ASN A 38 -6.29 -4.07 16.24
N VAL A 39 -5.81 -3.27 15.29
CA VAL A 39 -4.38 -3.09 14.97
C VAL A 39 -3.89 -1.79 15.61
N ASN A 40 -2.60 -1.67 15.88
CA ASN A 40 -2.02 -0.45 16.46
C ASN A 40 -2.29 0.77 15.56
N PRO A 41 -3.12 1.76 15.99
CA PRO A 41 -3.51 2.87 15.15
C PRO A 41 -2.38 3.84 14.81
N GLU A 42 -1.41 3.98 15.71
CA GLU A 42 -0.27 4.87 15.49
C GLU A 42 0.74 4.25 14.50
N LYS A 43 0.91 2.92 14.57
CA LYS A 43 1.71 2.18 13.59
C LYS A 43 1.09 2.29 12.19
N ALA A 44 -0.22 2.08 12.07
CA ALA A 44 -0.94 2.19 10.81
C ALA A 44 -0.92 3.62 10.25
N TYR A 45 -1.06 4.63 11.11
CA TYR A 45 -0.98 6.03 10.72
C TYR A 45 0.39 6.37 10.11
N LYS A 46 1.47 5.99 10.79
CA LYS A 46 2.84 6.22 10.28
C LYS A 46 3.09 5.49 8.97
N ALA A 47 2.61 4.24 8.84
CA ALA A 47 2.72 3.49 7.59
C ALA A 47 1.96 4.19 6.45
N GLY A 48 0.75 4.66 6.71
CA GLY A 48 -0.03 5.45 5.76
C GLY A 48 0.63 6.78 5.37
N LEU A 49 1.33 7.47 6.30
CA LEU A 49 2.12 8.66 5.96
C LEU A 49 3.25 8.34 4.99
N LEU A 50 3.93 7.21 5.19
CA LEU A 50 5.18 6.86 4.51
C LEU A 50 4.99 5.99 3.27
N HIS A 51 3.76 5.50 2.98
CA HIS A 51 3.53 4.57 1.86
C HIS A 51 4.07 5.09 0.53
N ASP A 52 3.92 6.39 0.28
CA ASP A 52 4.31 7.07 -0.96
C ASP A 52 5.57 7.96 -0.81
N VAL A 53 6.37 7.79 0.25
CA VAL A 53 7.52 8.69 0.57
C VAL A 53 8.52 8.83 -0.58
N MET A 54 8.63 7.84 -1.46
CA MET A 54 9.53 7.83 -2.62
C MET A 54 8.82 8.09 -3.95
N LYS A 55 7.52 8.46 -3.94
CA LYS A 55 6.68 8.60 -5.15
C LYS A 55 7.14 9.67 -6.13
N ASN A 56 7.73 10.74 -5.64
CA ASN A 56 8.20 11.86 -6.47
C ASN A 56 9.72 11.82 -6.73
N GLU A 57 10.42 10.80 -6.25
CA GLU A 57 11.84 10.61 -6.50
C GLU A 57 12.08 10.06 -7.91
N SER A 58 13.26 10.37 -8.47
CA SER A 58 13.69 9.81 -9.75
C SER A 58 13.86 8.29 -9.66
N ARG A 59 13.73 7.60 -10.80
CA ARG A 59 14.00 6.17 -10.91
C ARG A 59 15.39 5.81 -10.32
N GLU A 60 16.40 6.60 -10.64
CA GLU A 60 17.76 6.39 -10.14
C GLU A 60 17.83 6.42 -8.60
N ASN A 61 17.18 7.43 -7.98
CA ASN A 61 17.12 7.54 -6.52
C ASN A 61 16.34 6.39 -5.89
N GLN A 62 15.24 5.97 -6.52
CA GLN A 62 14.45 4.81 -6.05
C GLN A 62 15.28 3.53 -6.10
N LEU A 63 15.94 3.23 -7.22
CA LEU A 63 16.79 2.05 -7.37
C LEU A 63 18.01 2.08 -6.42
N ARG A 64 18.60 3.25 -6.17
CA ARG A 64 19.69 3.39 -5.21
C ARG A 64 19.25 2.99 -3.79
N GLU A 65 18.10 3.49 -3.31
CA GLU A 65 17.58 3.12 -1.99
C GLU A 65 17.27 1.62 -1.91
N ILE A 66 16.65 1.04 -2.95
CA ILE A 66 16.33 -0.39 -3.03
C ILE A 66 17.61 -1.23 -2.91
N ASN A 67 18.63 -0.90 -3.70
CA ASN A 67 19.91 -1.63 -3.69
C ASN A 67 20.63 -1.53 -2.34
N LEU A 68 20.62 -0.35 -1.70
CA LEU A 68 21.22 -0.16 -0.36
C LEU A 68 20.54 -0.98 0.72
N ALA A 69 19.23 -1.19 0.61
CA ALA A 69 18.47 -2.01 1.55
C ALA A 69 18.53 -3.52 1.23
N GLY A 70 19.10 -3.92 0.08
CA GLY A 70 19.13 -5.30 -0.37
C GLY A 70 17.75 -5.87 -0.69
N ILE A 71 16.79 -5.02 -1.11
CA ILE A 71 15.46 -5.47 -1.51
C ILE A 71 15.52 -6.01 -2.93
N GLU A 72 15.12 -7.26 -3.10
CA GLU A 72 14.97 -7.89 -4.42
C GLU A 72 13.70 -7.40 -5.11
N LEU A 73 13.80 -7.12 -6.41
CA LEU A 73 12.69 -6.74 -7.27
C LEU A 73 12.31 -7.90 -8.18
N GLU A 74 11.03 -8.07 -8.40
CA GLU A 74 10.52 -8.89 -9.50
C GLU A 74 10.72 -8.15 -10.83
N ASP A 75 10.89 -8.88 -11.94
CA ASP A 75 11.14 -8.28 -13.27
C ASP A 75 10.08 -7.22 -13.64
N TYR A 76 8.80 -7.52 -13.38
CA TYR A 76 7.71 -6.58 -13.67
C TYR A 76 7.74 -5.30 -12.82
N GLU A 77 8.33 -5.33 -11.63
CA GLU A 77 8.54 -4.15 -10.80
C GLU A 77 9.70 -3.31 -11.34
N PHE A 78 10.78 -3.98 -11.74
CA PHE A 78 11.92 -3.29 -12.33
C PHE A 78 11.56 -2.60 -13.65
N GLU A 79 10.74 -3.22 -14.49
CA GLU A 79 10.32 -2.67 -15.78
C GLU A 79 9.21 -1.60 -15.69
N ASN A 80 8.58 -1.44 -14.53
CA ASN A 80 7.45 -0.52 -14.35
C ASN A 80 7.73 0.58 -13.32
N ASP A 81 8.12 1.76 -13.83
CA ASP A 81 8.42 2.95 -12.99
C ASP A 81 7.28 3.32 -12.02
N LYS A 82 6.03 2.99 -12.37
CA LYS A 82 4.89 3.27 -11.49
C LYS A 82 4.88 2.42 -10.22
N LEU A 83 5.58 1.28 -10.21
CA LEU A 83 5.63 0.36 -9.08
C LEU A 83 6.85 0.58 -8.17
N LEU A 84 7.96 1.09 -8.70
CA LEU A 84 9.24 1.22 -7.98
C LEU A 84 9.16 2.01 -6.68
N HIS A 85 8.24 2.98 -6.57
CA HIS A 85 8.14 3.81 -5.37
C HIS A 85 7.77 3.01 -4.11
N ALA A 86 7.07 1.90 -4.22
CA ALA A 86 6.66 1.09 -3.08
C ALA A 86 7.86 0.31 -2.49
N PRO A 87 8.64 -0.49 -3.25
CA PRO A 87 9.89 -1.06 -2.74
C PRO A 87 10.91 0.01 -2.31
N ALA A 88 11.00 1.14 -3.03
CA ALA A 88 11.87 2.24 -2.63
C ALA A 88 11.43 2.91 -1.32
N GLY A 89 10.12 3.00 -1.06
CA GLY A 89 9.56 3.48 0.21
C GLY A 89 9.90 2.56 1.38
N ALA A 90 9.80 1.25 1.17
CA ALA A 90 10.24 0.26 2.15
C ALA A 90 11.75 0.35 2.41
N ALA A 91 12.55 0.47 1.35
CA ALA A 91 13.99 0.68 1.46
C ALA A 91 14.34 1.97 2.22
N PHE A 92 13.62 3.05 1.94
CA PHE A 92 13.82 4.34 2.60
C PHE A 92 13.61 4.25 4.11
N VAL A 93 12.57 3.58 4.59
CA VAL A 93 12.35 3.45 6.04
C VAL A 93 13.40 2.56 6.70
N ILE A 94 13.92 1.56 6.01
CA ILE A 94 15.05 0.74 6.47
C ILE A 94 16.32 1.60 6.58
N ASN A 95 16.70 2.27 5.49
CA ASN A 95 18.00 2.95 5.38
C ASN A 95 18.05 4.27 6.15
N GLN A 96 16.95 5.05 6.13
CA GLN A 96 16.95 6.43 6.62
C GLN A 96 16.26 6.60 7.97
N MET A 97 15.46 5.61 8.40
CA MET A 97 14.71 5.66 9.66
C MET A 97 15.06 4.52 10.62
N ASP A 98 15.98 3.65 10.24
CA ASP A 98 16.39 2.44 10.98
C ASP A 98 15.20 1.57 11.40
N GLU A 99 14.20 1.46 10.50
CA GLU A 99 13.05 0.61 10.75
C GLU A 99 13.41 -0.87 10.56
N ARG A 100 13.01 -1.72 11.52
CA ARG A 100 13.31 -3.16 11.51
C ARG A 100 12.06 -4.02 11.67
N ASP A 101 10.91 -3.42 11.86
CA ASP A 101 9.64 -4.14 11.95
C ASP A 101 9.18 -4.56 10.54
N ASN A 102 9.33 -5.83 10.23
CA ASN A 102 8.97 -6.39 8.93
C ASN A 102 7.50 -6.16 8.56
N ASP A 103 6.58 -6.16 9.52
CA ASP A 103 5.17 -5.90 9.29
C ASP A 103 4.94 -4.45 8.82
N PHE A 104 5.64 -3.50 9.42
CA PHE A 104 5.63 -2.10 8.99
C PHE A 104 6.26 -1.92 7.61
N ILE A 105 7.44 -2.48 7.38
CA ILE A 105 8.17 -2.42 6.12
C ILE A 105 7.33 -3.01 4.98
N ASN A 106 6.73 -4.19 5.20
CA ASN A 106 5.90 -4.87 4.21
C ASN A 106 4.62 -4.11 3.89
N SER A 107 4.03 -3.40 4.87
CA SER A 107 2.85 -2.58 4.62
C SER A 107 3.12 -1.43 3.63
N ILE A 108 4.35 -0.94 3.59
CA ILE A 108 4.82 0.04 2.59
C ILE A 108 5.22 -0.68 1.29
N ARG A 109 5.97 -1.80 1.39
CA ARG A 109 6.49 -2.55 0.24
C ARG A 109 5.40 -3.03 -0.72
N TYR A 110 4.26 -3.46 -0.17
CA TYR A 110 3.22 -4.12 -0.94
C TYR A 110 1.92 -3.31 -1.06
N HIS A 111 1.95 -2.01 -0.74
CA HIS A 111 0.72 -1.20 -0.78
C HIS A 111 0.13 -1.02 -2.18
N THR A 112 0.92 -1.21 -3.25
CA THR A 112 0.44 -1.08 -4.64
C THR A 112 -0.01 -2.40 -5.26
N THR A 113 0.73 -3.46 -5.01
CA THR A 113 0.50 -4.77 -5.65
C THR A 113 -0.29 -5.73 -4.78
N GLY A 114 -0.26 -5.51 -3.47
CA GLY A 114 -0.59 -6.53 -2.49
C GLY A 114 0.36 -7.72 -2.57
N ARG A 115 0.08 -8.76 -1.86
CA ARG A 115 0.72 -10.08 -1.94
C ARG A 115 -0.12 -11.14 -1.25
N GLU A 116 0.20 -12.42 -1.46
CA GLU A 116 -0.37 -13.52 -0.65
C GLU A 116 -0.01 -13.36 0.83
N LYS A 117 -0.89 -13.74 1.71
CA LYS A 117 -0.71 -13.75 3.19
C LYS A 117 -0.34 -12.38 3.78
N MET A 118 -0.98 -11.33 3.28
CA MET A 118 -0.84 -10.00 3.90
C MET A 118 -1.25 -10.03 5.38
N SER A 119 -0.46 -9.37 6.21
CA SER A 119 -0.83 -9.08 7.60
C SER A 119 -2.03 -8.13 7.66
N GLN A 120 -2.63 -7.96 8.84
CA GLN A 120 -3.70 -6.99 9.02
C GLN A 120 -3.22 -5.55 8.75
N LEU A 121 -1.99 -5.20 9.10
CA LEU A 121 -1.42 -3.89 8.83
C LEU A 121 -1.22 -3.67 7.32
N GLU A 122 -0.69 -4.66 6.61
CA GLU A 122 -0.55 -4.60 5.15
C GLU A 122 -1.91 -4.38 4.46
N LYS A 123 -2.94 -5.16 4.86
CA LYS A 123 -4.32 -5.01 4.35
C LYS A 123 -4.88 -3.61 4.64
N ILE A 124 -4.64 -3.08 5.83
CA ILE A 124 -5.10 -1.74 6.23
C ILE A 124 -4.46 -0.66 5.35
N VAL A 125 -3.16 -0.68 5.14
CA VAL A 125 -2.46 0.34 4.34
C VAL A 125 -2.89 0.24 2.87
N TYR A 126 -2.97 -0.98 2.32
CA TYR A 126 -3.45 -1.24 0.97
C TYR A 126 -4.87 -0.67 0.74
N VAL A 127 -5.80 -0.98 1.65
CA VAL A 127 -7.19 -0.49 1.54
C VAL A 127 -7.26 1.01 1.79
N ALA A 128 -6.52 1.54 2.77
CA ALA A 128 -6.53 2.96 3.14
C ALA A 128 -6.13 3.87 1.98
N ASP A 129 -5.13 3.48 1.18
CA ASP A 129 -4.74 4.22 -0.03
C ASP A 129 -5.91 4.35 -1.01
N LEU A 130 -6.74 3.34 -1.15
CA LEU A 130 -7.82 3.28 -2.13
C LEU A 130 -9.14 3.90 -1.64
N ILE A 131 -9.31 4.06 -0.32
CA ILE A 131 -10.56 4.65 0.26
C ILE A 131 -10.36 6.02 0.88
N SER A 132 -9.15 6.57 0.88
CA SER A 132 -8.86 7.90 1.43
C SER A 132 -9.81 8.96 0.86
N THR A 133 -10.06 10.02 1.63
CA THR A 133 -11.13 11.00 1.31
C THR A 133 -10.90 11.79 0.02
N ASP A 134 -9.67 11.80 -0.49
CA ASP A 134 -9.30 12.40 -1.77
C ASP A 134 -9.50 11.47 -2.99
N ARG A 135 -9.89 10.20 -2.77
CA ARG A 135 -10.23 9.26 -3.84
C ARG A 135 -11.67 9.48 -4.31
N THR A 136 -11.84 9.60 -5.63
CA THR A 136 -13.12 9.97 -6.28
C THR A 136 -13.48 9.09 -7.48
N TYR A 137 -12.91 7.87 -7.60
CA TYR A 137 -13.31 6.93 -8.65
C TYR A 137 -14.73 6.38 -8.40
N ASP A 138 -15.43 5.96 -9.43
CA ASP A 138 -16.87 5.68 -9.42
C ASP A 138 -17.32 4.74 -8.30
N ASP A 139 -16.57 3.68 -8.02
CA ASP A 139 -16.95 2.66 -7.03
C ASP A 139 -16.33 2.87 -5.63
N VAL A 140 -15.74 4.02 -5.36
CA VAL A 140 -15.04 4.27 -4.09
C VAL A 140 -15.94 4.07 -2.86
N GLU A 141 -17.21 4.45 -2.96
CA GLU A 141 -18.16 4.28 -1.86
C GLU A 141 -18.49 2.80 -1.59
N ILE A 142 -18.54 1.97 -2.62
CA ILE A 142 -18.72 0.52 -2.48
C ILE A 142 -17.54 -0.07 -1.71
N VAL A 143 -16.31 0.32 -2.07
CA VAL A 143 -15.10 -0.12 -1.36
C VAL A 143 -15.08 0.35 0.08
N ARG A 144 -15.47 1.62 0.34
CA ARG A 144 -15.60 2.18 1.69
C ARG A 144 -16.58 1.39 2.55
N GLN A 145 -17.75 1.00 2.00
CA GLN A 145 -18.72 0.19 2.74
C GLN A 145 -18.20 -1.22 3.01
N LYS A 146 -17.57 -1.88 2.02
CA LYS A 146 -16.94 -3.19 2.22
C LYS A 146 -15.85 -3.13 3.29
N ALA A 147 -15.00 -2.11 3.27
CA ALA A 147 -13.94 -1.93 4.25
C ALA A 147 -14.45 -1.73 5.70
N LYS A 148 -15.71 -1.30 5.90
CA LYS A 148 -16.34 -1.24 7.22
C LYS A 148 -16.68 -2.61 7.79
N THR A 149 -16.89 -3.62 6.96
CA THR A 149 -17.31 -4.96 7.38
C THR A 149 -16.19 -5.99 7.28
N SER A 150 -15.39 -5.94 6.22
CA SER A 150 -14.31 -6.88 5.98
C SER A 150 -13.25 -6.28 5.05
N LEU A 151 -11.99 -6.23 5.52
CA LEU A 151 -10.86 -5.87 4.66
C LEU A 151 -10.72 -6.84 3.48
N ASN A 152 -10.92 -8.14 3.69
CA ASN A 152 -10.81 -9.14 2.63
C ASN A 152 -11.87 -8.94 1.54
N GLN A 153 -13.11 -8.56 1.89
CA GLN A 153 -14.13 -8.24 0.89
C GLN A 153 -13.80 -6.96 0.11
N ALA A 154 -13.24 -5.94 0.77
CA ALA A 154 -12.78 -4.74 0.10
C ALA A 154 -11.63 -5.04 -0.85
N ILE A 155 -10.63 -5.81 -0.39
CA ILE A 155 -9.48 -6.23 -1.20
C ILE A 155 -9.94 -7.07 -2.40
N PHE A 156 -10.81 -8.05 -2.19
CA PHE A 156 -11.31 -8.88 -3.29
C PHE A 156 -12.01 -8.05 -4.37
N TYR A 157 -12.84 -7.09 -3.95
CA TYR A 157 -13.49 -6.17 -4.88
C TYR A 157 -12.46 -5.36 -5.69
N ILE A 158 -11.52 -4.73 -5.01
CA ILE A 158 -10.47 -3.91 -5.61
C ILE A 158 -9.62 -4.72 -6.59
N ILE A 159 -9.08 -5.85 -6.14
CA ILE A 159 -8.12 -6.63 -6.94
C ILE A 159 -8.78 -7.24 -8.18
N SER A 160 -10.08 -7.57 -8.11
CA SER A 160 -10.84 -8.07 -9.27
C SER A 160 -10.93 -7.00 -10.37
N PHE A 161 -11.24 -5.75 -10.00
CA PHE A 161 -11.23 -4.62 -10.94
C PHE A 161 -9.83 -4.32 -11.47
N GLN A 162 -8.84 -4.34 -10.59
CA GLN A 162 -7.46 -4.06 -10.98
C GLN A 162 -6.93 -5.05 -12.01
N ILE A 163 -7.16 -6.36 -11.81
CA ILE A 163 -6.75 -7.40 -12.76
C ILE A 163 -7.49 -7.22 -14.09
N ALA A 164 -8.82 -7.00 -14.05
CA ALA A 164 -9.60 -6.77 -15.27
C ALA A 164 -9.07 -5.55 -16.04
N TYR A 165 -8.82 -4.44 -15.35
CA TYR A 165 -8.26 -3.24 -15.96
C TYR A 165 -6.88 -3.48 -16.58
N LEU A 166 -5.96 -4.14 -15.86
CA LEU A 166 -4.62 -4.45 -16.36
C LEU A 166 -4.69 -5.33 -17.61
N ALA A 167 -5.53 -6.38 -17.58
CA ALA A 167 -5.70 -7.29 -18.71
C ALA A 167 -6.31 -6.59 -19.95
N GLN A 168 -7.36 -5.79 -19.75
CA GLN A 168 -8.02 -5.05 -20.84
C GLN A 168 -7.10 -4.01 -21.50
N ASN A 169 -6.15 -3.47 -20.74
CA ASN A 169 -5.19 -2.48 -21.26
C ASN A 169 -3.84 -3.09 -21.68
N SER A 170 -3.75 -4.43 -21.79
CA SER A 170 -2.53 -5.14 -22.17
C SER A 170 -1.32 -4.77 -21.31
N MET A 171 -1.56 -4.59 -19.99
CA MET A 171 -0.54 -4.26 -18.99
C MET A 171 -0.09 -5.52 -18.23
N PHE A 172 1.14 -5.50 -17.74
CA PHE A 172 1.65 -6.59 -16.89
C PHE A 172 0.79 -6.77 -15.63
N ILE A 173 0.45 -8.02 -15.34
CA ILE A 173 -0.17 -8.43 -14.08
C ILE A 173 0.90 -9.14 -13.27
N GLY A 174 1.42 -8.46 -12.24
CA GLY A 174 2.47 -9.00 -11.41
C GLY A 174 2.04 -10.23 -10.62
N LYS A 175 2.99 -11.15 -10.37
CA LYS A 175 2.75 -12.38 -9.61
C LYS A 175 2.06 -12.13 -8.27
N ASN A 176 2.55 -11.16 -7.50
CA ASN A 176 1.97 -10.81 -6.20
C ASN A 176 0.46 -10.43 -6.30
N THR A 177 0.08 -9.70 -7.35
CA THR A 177 -1.32 -9.31 -7.61
C THR A 177 -2.20 -10.54 -7.93
N VAL A 178 -1.68 -11.49 -8.73
CA VAL A 178 -2.38 -12.74 -9.06
C VAL A 178 -2.51 -13.63 -7.83
N ASP A 179 -1.46 -13.77 -7.04
CA ASP A 179 -1.48 -14.58 -5.82
C ASP A 179 -2.47 -14.03 -4.79
N LEU A 180 -2.50 -12.70 -4.61
CA LEU A 180 -3.50 -12.04 -3.76
C LEU A 180 -4.92 -12.30 -4.24
N TYR A 181 -5.19 -12.15 -5.55
CA TYR A 181 -6.50 -12.42 -6.11
C TYR A 181 -6.95 -13.84 -5.84
N ASN A 182 -6.09 -14.82 -6.09
CA ASN A 182 -6.39 -16.23 -5.88
C ASN A 182 -6.63 -16.57 -4.40
N GLU A 183 -5.90 -15.93 -3.47
CA GLU A 183 -6.14 -16.06 -2.04
C GLU A 183 -7.52 -15.49 -1.66
N MET A 184 -7.82 -14.27 -2.07
CA MET A 184 -9.10 -13.62 -1.76
C MET A 184 -10.28 -14.37 -2.37
N LEU A 185 -10.13 -14.92 -3.57
CA LEU A 185 -11.14 -15.73 -4.24
C LEU A 185 -11.47 -17.00 -3.43
N LYS A 186 -10.44 -17.71 -2.96
CA LYS A 186 -10.62 -18.91 -2.11
C LYS A 186 -11.35 -18.57 -0.81
N GLU A 187 -11.02 -17.45 -0.17
CA GLU A 187 -11.74 -17.01 1.02
C GLU A 187 -13.20 -16.63 0.72
N PHE A 188 -13.46 -15.98 -0.40
CA PHE A 188 -14.80 -15.62 -0.83
C PHE A 188 -15.70 -16.86 -1.03
N TYR A 189 -15.21 -17.90 -1.70
CA TYR A 189 -15.96 -19.15 -1.88
C TYR A 189 -16.21 -19.88 -0.55
N LYS A 190 -15.23 -19.94 0.35
CA LYS A 190 -15.44 -20.54 1.68
C LYS A 190 -16.53 -19.85 2.50
N LEU A 191 -16.77 -18.56 2.27
CA LEU A 191 -17.82 -17.80 2.95
C LEU A 191 -19.21 -18.05 2.33
N ASN A 192 -19.28 -18.41 1.05
CA ASN A 192 -20.52 -18.64 0.34
C ASN A 192 -20.98 -20.11 0.41
N ASP A 193 -20.12 -21.05 0.81
CA ASP A 193 -20.43 -22.47 1.00
C ASP A 193 -20.96 -22.80 2.42
N LYS A 194 -21.18 -21.78 3.27
CA LYS A 194 -21.76 -21.90 4.61
C LYS A 194 -23.12 -21.25 4.69
#